data_5ad6294eadc5ec4a83c88ce560207e40
#
_entry.id   5ad6294eadc5ec4a83c88ce560207e40
#
_cell.length_a   1.000
_cell.length_b   1.000
_cell.length_c   1.000
_cell.angle_alpha   90.00
_cell.angle_beta   90.00
_cell.angle_gamma   90.00
#
_symmetry.space_group_name_H-M   'P 1'
#
loop_
_entity.id
_entity.type
_entity.pdbx_description
1 polymer ?
#
loop_
_entity_poly.entity_id
_entity_poly.type
_entity_poly.pdbx_seq_one_letter_code
_entity_poly.pdbx_strand_id
1 'polypeptide(L)'
;MLVDTVLAITALACSVLATPAPVPFKGVYWKEGHGPNANNAAPLAGSLVYGNGPLLSNVVVKPLYWSSAVKYNYDAFYSASVVGTASAPAQFMALTTEYSVSGKTLGAGSFLTGITNTGGASSGTVKVSTVTAYITSLVNSGTLDPSGGSLYVPVHFAPGVTISEDSGLGLGNSCTSWCAYHYSVNTSKGWVYYGIHPEMSSGGCASGCGSASAFQNNCAVASHELAEAVTDPDQPQTGWINNPGGEIGDLCNGQSATFCGADGYQYTVQKQWSNKKNSCAAPSTSGQSCANGVATGGKPSGSTTTTTTTVKVTVATTTTTTTKKATTTAATSCAHSVCTAGALLKSGCSACVTAVCNADSYCCSNSWDSICVGEVNTYCGAGTC
;
A
#
# COMPACT_ATOMS: atom_id res chain seq x y z
N MET A 1 -2.67 76.04 48.01
CA MET A 1 -1.89 74.82 47.87
C MET A 1 -2.76 73.88 47.08
N LEU A 2 -2.58 73.84 45.77
CA LEU A 2 -3.18 72.84 44.90
C LEU A 2 -2.30 71.62 44.85
N VAL A 3 -2.79 70.48 45.17
CA VAL A 3 -2.06 69.19 45.05
C VAL A 3 -2.53 68.54 43.72
N ASP A 4 -1.62 68.55 42.73
CA ASP A 4 -1.81 67.80 41.47
C ASP A 4 -1.61 66.33 41.69
N THR A 5 -2.68 65.57 41.51
CA THR A 5 -2.63 64.11 41.54
C THR A 5 -2.42 63.59 40.10
N VAL A 6 -1.16 63.16 39.82
CA VAL A 6 -0.81 62.52 38.54
C VAL A 6 -1.30 61.08 38.57
N LEU A 7 -2.30 60.76 37.74
CA LEU A 7 -2.80 59.40 37.55
C LEU A 7 -1.89 58.67 36.54
N ALA A 8 -1.06 57.72 36.99
CA ALA A 8 -0.26 56.89 36.14
C ALA A 8 -1.13 55.75 35.53
N ILE A 9 -1.39 55.81 34.25
CA ILE A 9 -2.06 54.75 33.49
C ILE A 9 -1.00 53.72 33.06
N THR A 10 -0.94 52.59 33.76
CA THR A 10 -0.13 51.44 33.32
C THR A 10 -0.86 50.73 32.19
N ALA A 11 -0.34 50.85 30.96
CA ALA A 11 -0.79 50.08 29.83
C ALA A 11 -0.34 48.62 30.00
N LEU A 12 -1.30 47.73 30.25
CA LEU A 12 -1.08 46.28 30.27
C LEU A 12 -0.94 45.81 28.80
N ALA A 13 0.31 45.56 28.36
CA ALA A 13 0.57 44.99 27.06
C ALA A 13 0.10 43.52 27.07
N CYS A 14 -1.04 43.25 26.46
CA CYS A 14 -1.53 41.91 26.20
C CYS A 14 -0.63 41.29 25.12
N SER A 15 0.36 40.50 25.53
CA SER A 15 1.15 39.69 24.61
C SER A 15 0.20 38.61 24.01
N VAL A 16 -0.25 38.84 22.80
CA VAL A 16 -0.89 37.80 21.99
C VAL A 16 0.21 36.76 21.73
N LEU A 17 0.15 35.63 22.45
CA LEU A 17 0.94 34.45 22.12
C LEU A 17 0.53 34.04 20.71
N ALA A 18 1.41 34.27 19.74
CA ALA A 18 1.22 33.74 18.39
C ALA A 18 1.02 32.22 18.52
N THR A 19 -0.15 31.73 18.12
CA THR A 19 -0.34 30.29 17.95
C THR A 19 0.78 29.79 17.04
N PRO A 20 1.51 28.72 17.42
CA PRO A 20 2.49 28.12 16.53
C PRO A 20 1.82 27.86 15.18
N ALA A 21 2.51 28.20 14.09
CA ALA A 21 2.03 27.82 12.76
C ALA A 21 1.78 26.31 12.75
N PRO A 22 0.68 25.83 12.16
CA PRO A 22 0.44 24.41 12.07
C PRO A 22 1.65 23.75 11.41
N VAL A 23 2.15 22.69 12.06
CA VAL A 23 3.24 21.87 11.46
C VAL A 23 2.67 21.30 10.16
N PRO A 24 3.32 21.55 9.01
CA PRO A 24 2.79 21.02 7.75
C PRO A 24 2.67 19.51 7.84
N PHE A 25 1.55 18.98 7.32
CA PHE A 25 1.35 17.54 7.17
C PHE A 25 2.47 16.97 6.30
N LYS A 26 3.03 15.84 6.68
CA LYS A 26 4.06 15.09 5.99
C LYS A 26 3.42 13.80 5.45
N GLY A 27 4.13 13.01 4.64
CA GLY A 27 3.55 11.84 4.00
C GLY A 27 2.76 12.24 2.76
N VAL A 28 3.33 13.13 1.94
CA VAL A 28 2.71 13.67 0.74
C VAL A 28 3.70 13.64 -0.41
N TYR A 29 3.36 12.95 -1.48
CA TYR A 29 4.05 13.14 -2.74
C TYR A 29 3.66 14.50 -3.36
N TRP A 30 4.53 15.46 -3.20
CA TRP A 30 4.30 16.81 -3.71
C TRP A 30 4.47 16.89 -5.22
N LYS A 31 3.59 17.66 -5.84
CA LYS A 31 3.74 18.06 -7.24
C LYS A 31 4.98 18.93 -7.41
N GLU A 32 5.65 18.82 -8.55
CA GLU A 32 6.81 19.65 -8.89
C GLU A 32 6.53 21.15 -8.66
N GLY A 33 7.44 21.82 -7.98
CA GLY A 33 7.30 23.24 -7.60
C GLY A 33 6.39 23.49 -6.39
N HIS A 34 5.90 22.47 -5.72
CA HIS A 34 5.06 22.56 -4.53
C HIS A 34 5.70 21.85 -3.33
N GLY A 35 5.10 22.02 -2.16
CA GLY A 35 5.56 21.43 -0.91
C GLY A 35 6.61 22.25 -0.14
N PRO A 36 7.04 21.78 1.02
CA PRO A 36 7.96 22.50 1.90
C PRO A 36 9.30 22.86 1.24
N ASN A 37 9.69 22.12 0.20
CA ASN A 37 10.97 22.26 -0.51
C ASN A 37 10.84 22.84 -1.92
N ALA A 38 9.70 23.42 -2.27
CA ALA A 38 9.38 23.91 -3.61
C ALA A 38 10.47 24.81 -4.22
N ASN A 39 11.22 25.53 -3.39
CA ASN A 39 12.26 26.48 -3.81
C ASN A 39 13.69 25.96 -3.61
N ASN A 40 13.88 24.74 -3.10
CA ASN A 40 15.19 24.18 -2.80
C ASN A 40 15.38 22.86 -3.53
N ALA A 41 16.12 22.88 -4.62
CA ALA A 41 16.48 21.70 -5.41
C ALA A 41 17.44 20.73 -4.71
N ALA A 42 17.86 20.99 -3.47
CA ALA A 42 18.70 20.09 -2.70
C ALA A 42 17.83 19.12 -1.87
N PRO A 43 18.15 17.81 -1.87
CA PRO A 43 17.54 16.87 -0.93
C PRO A 43 17.65 17.41 0.47
N LEU A 44 16.61 17.32 1.28
CA LEU A 44 16.68 17.64 2.69
C LEU A 44 17.71 16.71 3.33
N ALA A 45 18.84 17.26 3.74
CA ALA A 45 19.85 16.52 4.48
C ALA A 45 19.34 16.22 5.88
N GLY A 46 19.42 14.98 6.31
CA GLY A 46 19.13 14.61 7.69
C GLY A 46 18.65 13.19 7.84
N SER A 47 19.01 12.56 8.93
CA SER A 47 18.59 11.20 9.24
C SER A 47 17.15 11.17 9.73
N LEU A 48 16.40 10.15 9.32
CA LEU A 48 15.13 9.81 9.95
C LEU A 48 15.39 9.31 11.38
N VAL A 49 14.55 9.74 12.30
CA VAL A 49 14.59 9.35 13.71
C VAL A 49 13.31 8.64 14.07
N TYR A 50 13.43 7.52 14.78
CA TYR A 50 12.26 6.76 15.22
C TYR A 50 11.62 7.37 16.46
N GLY A 51 10.36 7.76 16.36
CA GLY A 51 9.56 8.36 17.43
C GLY A 51 8.81 7.37 18.32
N ASN A 52 9.06 6.07 18.17
CA ASN A 52 8.38 4.95 18.86
C ASN A 52 6.93 4.70 18.43
N GLY A 53 6.51 5.23 17.28
CA GLY A 53 5.20 5.00 16.69
C GLY A 53 5.00 3.60 16.11
N PRO A 54 3.83 3.36 15.51
CA PRO A 54 3.56 2.14 14.79
C PRO A 54 4.44 2.00 13.55
N LEU A 55 4.67 0.77 13.12
CA LEU A 55 5.31 0.39 11.86
C LEU A 55 4.52 -0.79 11.30
N LEU A 56 4.36 -0.87 9.98
CA LEU A 56 3.66 -1.99 9.37
C LEU A 56 4.62 -3.16 9.10
N SER A 57 4.89 -3.93 10.14
CA SER A 57 5.60 -5.21 10.00
C SER A 57 4.71 -6.21 9.26
N ASN A 58 5.23 -6.86 8.21
CA ASN A 58 4.45 -7.77 7.35
C ASN A 58 3.22 -7.06 6.74
N VAL A 59 3.44 -5.94 6.09
CA VAL A 59 2.35 -5.16 5.47
C VAL A 59 1.47 -6.04 4.57
N VAL A 60 0.16 -5.91 4.71
CA VAL A 60 -0.84 -6.55 3.84
C VAL A 60 -1.41 -5.49 2.93
N VAL A 61 -1.08 -5.55 1.64
CA VAL A 61 -1.57 -4.57 0.67
C VAL A 61 -2.80 -5.11 -0.05
N LYS A 62 -3.90 -4.35 -0.01
CA LYS A 62 -5.13 -4.67 -0.73
C LYS A 62 -5.65 -3.44 -1.47
N PRO A 63 -5.39 -3.30 -2.79
CA PRO A 63 -5.80 -2.14 -3.56
C PRO A 63 -7.33 -1.96 -3.59
N LEU A 64 -7.76 -0.71 -3.59
CA LEU A 64 -9.15 -0.32 -3.82
C LEU A 64 -9.24 0.52 -5.10
N TYR A 65 -9.90 -0.02 -6.10
CA TYR A 65 -10.25 0.70 -7.32
C TYR A 65 -11.56 1.44 -7.09
N TRP A 66 -11.53 2.77 -7.00
CA TRP A 66 -12.66 3.59 -6.60
C TRP A 66 -13.89 3.46 -7.51
N SER A 67 -13.69 3.08 -8.76
CA SER A 67 -14.78 2.76 -9.69
C SER A 67 -14.33 1.76 -10.76
N SER A 68 -15.26 1.18 -11.50
CA SER A 68 -14.96 0.35 -12.67
C SER A 68 -14.27 1.13 -13.82
N ALA A 69 -14.27 2.47 -13.76
CA ALA A 69 -13.61 3.34 -14.73
C ALA A 69 -12.13 3.62 -14.41
N VAL A 70 -11.60 3.09 -13.31
CA VAL A 70 -10.15 3.16 -13.04
C VAL A 70 -9.41 2.53 -14.22
N LYS A 71 -8.46 3.30 -14.79
CA LYS A 71 -7.85 3.00 -16.08
C LYS A 71 -6.87 1.82 -16.03
N TYR A 72 -6.12 1.70 -14.94
CA TYR A 72 -5.04 0.73 -14.81
C TYR A 72 -5.33 -0.27 -13.68
N ASN A 73 -4.74 -1.46 -13.80
CA ASN A 73 -4.68 -2.43 -12.72
C ASN A 73 -3.29 -2.38 -12.08
N TYR A 74 -3.25 -2.17 -10.77
CA TYR A 74 -2.01 -2.07 -9.99
C TYR A 74 -1.69 -3.33 -9.19
N ASP A 75 -2.49 -4.38 -9.29
CA ASP A 75 -2.31 -5.62 -8.52
C ASP A 75 -0.92 -6.22 -8.71
N ALA A 76 -0.46 -6.33 -9.97
CA ALA A 76 0.86 -6.85 -10.28
C ALA A 76 1.98 -5.97 -9.71
N PHE A 77 1.84 -4.66 -9.78
CA PHE A 77 2.79 -3.71 -9.20
C PHE A 77 2.92 -3.88 -7.68
N TYR A 78 1.79 -3.91 -6.95
CA TYR A 78 1.84 -4.09 -5.50
C TYR A 78 2.35 -5.48 -5.11
N SER A 79 1.92 -6.53 -5.81
CA SER A 79 2.45 -7.87 -5.60
C SER A 79 3.97 -7.91 -5.77
N ALA A 80 4.49 -7.34 -6.86
CA ALA A 80 5.93 -7.27 -7.13
C ALA A 80 6.69 -6.44 -6.08
N SER A 81 6.04 -5.41 -5.55
CA SER A 81 6.66 -4.48 -4.59
C SER A 81 6.77 -5.05 -3.18
N VAL A 82 5.79 -5.87 -2.71
CA VAL A 82 5.69 -6.25 -1.30
C VAL A 82 5.87 -7.73 -1.01
N VAL A 83 5.57 -8.63 -1.96
CA VAL A 83 5.59 -10.07 -1.67
C VAL A 83 7.01 -10.55 -1.41
N GLY A 84 7.24 -10.99 -0.18
CA GLY A 84 8.54 -11.44 0.28
C GLY A 84 8.52 -11.77 1.76
N THR A 85 9.68 -12.19 2.27
CA THR A 85 9.89 -12.46 3.69
C THR A 85 10.94 -11.52 4.27
N ALA A 86 11.07 -11.47 5.58
CA ALA A 86 12.11 -10.66 6.23
C ALA A 86 13.54 -11.06 5.82
N SER A 87 13.76 -12.34 5.49
CA SER A 87 15.05 -12.87 5.01
C SER A 87 15.25 -12.75 3.49
N ALA A 88 14.15 -12.59 2.74
CA ALA A 88 14.12 -12.44 1.29
C ALA A 88 13.03 -11.44 0.89
N PRO A 89 13.21 -10.14 1.22
CA PRO A 89 12.22 -9.12 0.89
C PRO A 89 12.12 -8.90 -0.61
N ALA A 90 10.95 -8.43 -1.08
CA ALA A 90 10.82 -7.86 -2.41
C ALA A 90 11.85 -6.71 -2.56
N GLN A 91 12.36 -6.50 -3.78
CA GLN A 91 13.45 -5.53 -3.99
C GLN A 91 13.10 -4.12 -3.52
N PHE A 92 11.85 -3.69 -3.77
CA PHE A 92 11.39 -2.39 -3.30
C PHE A 92 11.32 -2.36 -1.77
N MET A 93 10.68 -3.35 -1.14
CA MET A 93 10.55 -3.42 0.31
C MET A 93 11.91 -3.62 1.03
N ALA A 94 12.94 -4.09 0.34
CA ALA A 94 14.29 -4.17 0.90
C ALA A 94 14.82 -2.79 1.35
N LEU A 95 14.33 -1.70 0.75
CA LEU A 95 14.69 -0.33 1.14
C LEU A 95 14.21 0.05 2.55
N THR A 96 13.14 -0.59 3.05
CA THR A 96 12.59 -0.30 4.38
C THR A 96 13.25 -1.11 5.50
N THR A 97 14.03 -2.14 5.18
CA THR A 97 14.59 -3.09 6.17
C THR A 97 15.52 -2.43 7.19
N GLU A 98 16.23 -1.37 6.81
CA GLU A 98 17.11 -0.63 7.72
C GLU A 98 16.37 0.12 8.83
N TYR A 99 15.08 0.34 8.65
CA TYR A 99 14.18 1.02 9.57
C TYR A 99 13.46 0.06 10.54
N SER A 100 13.86 -1.20 10.55
CA SER A 100 13.41 -2.16 11.55
C SER A 100 13.90 -1.78 12.95
N VAL A 101 13.06 -2.02 13.95
CA VAL A 101 13.39 -1.82 15.37
C VAL A 101 13.11 -3.10 16.16
N SER A 102 13.53 -3.13 17.41
CA SER A 102 13.26 -4.31 18.27
C SER A 102 11.77 -4.65 18.30
N GLY A 103 11.43 -5.88 17.94
CA GLY A 103 10.05 -6.38 17.90
C GLY A 103 9.23 -5.96 16.66
N LYS A 104 9.79 -5.14 15.75
CA LYS A 104 9.10 -4.69 14.52
C LYS A 104 10.06 -4.78 13.33
N THR A 105 10.04 -5.91 12.63
CA THR A 105 10.88 -6.14 11.46
C THR A 105 10.15 -5.71 10.18
N LEU A 106 10.78 -4.83 9.40
CA LEU A 106 10.27 -4.37 8.11
C LEU A 106 10.90 -5.16 6.95
N GLY A 107 10.33 -5.03 5.75
CA GLY A 107 10.79 -5.67 4.53
C GLY A 107 9.96 -6.87 4.09
N ALA A 108 9.15 -7.48 4.98
CA ALA A 108 8.20 -8.50 4.61
C ALA A 108 6.83 -7.89 4.29
N GLY A 109 6.10 -8.52 3.38
CA GLY A 109 4.74 -8.12 3.06
C GLY A 109 4.00 -9.18 2.25
N SER A 110 2.70 -8.99 2.13
CA SER A 110 1.81 -9.82 1.35
C SER A 110 0.84 -8.95 0.55
N PHE A 111 0.25 -9.55 -0.46
CA PHE A 111 -0.66 -8.89 -1.37
C PHE A 111 -1.98 -9.67 -1.43
N LEU A 112 -3.08 -8.94 -1.45
CA LEU A 112 -4.42 -9.45 -1.70
C LEU A 112 -4.99 -8.76 -2.95
N THR A 113 -5.69 -9.51 -3.79
CA THR A 113 -6.33 -8.98 -5.01
C THR A 113 -7.20 -7.76 -4.69
N GLY A 114 -7.09 -6.75 -5.53
CA GLY A 114 -7.79 -5.49 -5.35
C GLY A 114 -9.30 -5.60 -5.43
N ILE A 115 -9.99 -4.67 -4.77
CA ILE A 115 -11.45 -4.56 -4.76
C ILE A 115 -11.87 -3.44 -5.71
N THR A 116 -12.94 -3.63 -6.47
CA THR A 116 -13.55 -2.55 -7.26
C THR A 116 -14.84 -2.07 -6.61
N ASN A 117 -14.91 -0.78 -6.28
CA ASN A 117 -16.16 -0.12 -5.86
C ASN A 117 -17.03 0.15 -7.10
N THR A 118 -18.00 -0.72 -7.35
CA THR A 118 -18.89 -0.58 -8.53
C THR A 118 -19.85 0.60 -8.44
N GLY A 119 -20.07 1.15 -7.25
CA GLY A 119 -20.90 2.34 -7.00
C GLY A 119 -20.10 3.65 -6.89
N GLY A 120 -18.78 3.58 -7.01
CA GLY A 120 -17.92 4.75 -6.89
C GLY A 120 -18.04 5.72 -8.08
N ALA A 121 -17.89 7.01 -7.80
CA ALA A 121 -17.93 8.04 -8.84
C ALA A 121 -16.74 7.89 -9.81
N SER A 122 -17.05 7.97 -11.11
CA SER A 122 -16.05 7.88 -12.19
C SER A 122 -15.64 9.26 -12.75
N SER A 123 -16.21 10.33 -12.23
CA SER A 123 -15.90 11.73 -12.60
C SER A 123 -16.33 12.69 -11.49
N GLY A 124 -15.94 13.95 -11.61
CA GLY A 124 -16.27 15.00 -10.64
C GLY A 124 -15.40 14.95 -9.38
N THR A 125 -15.90 15.50 -8.30
CA THR A 125 -15.15 15.60 -7.03
C THR A 125 -15.59 14.52 -6.04
N VAL A 126 -14.62 13.78 -5.52
CA VAL A 126 -14.78 12.81 -4.44
C VAL A 126 -14.12 13.35 -3.18
N LYS A 127 -14.84 13.38 -2.08
CA LYS A 127 -14.31 13.77 -0.78
C LYS A 127 -13.60 12.61 -0.11
N VAL A 128 -12.52 12.87 0.60
CA VAL A 128 -11.79 11.84 1.35
C VAL A 128 -12.66 11.25 2.45
N SER A 129 -13.52 12.04 3.08
CA SER A 129 -14.51 11.53 4.06
C SER A 129 -15.45 10.47 3.46
N THR A 130 -15.78 10.56 2.17
CA THR A 130 -16.56 9.53 1.45
C THR A 130 -15.73 8.25 1.26
N VAL A 131 -14.43 8.39 0.96
CA VAL A 131 -13.51 7.26 0.79
C VAL A 131 -13.35 6.50 2.11
N THR A 132 -13.09 7.20 3.21
CA THR A 132 -12.92 6.58 4.53
C THR A 132 -14.20 5.95 5.06
N ALA A 133 -15.37 6.55 4.78
CA ALA A 133 -16.66 5.93 5.08
C ALA A 133 -16.86 4.61 4.31
N TYR A 134 -16.46 4.57 3.03
CA TYR A 134 -16.52 3.34 2.24
C TYR A 134 -15.54 2.28 2.76
N ILE A 135 -14.28 2.64 3.05
CA ILE A 135 -13.31 1.73 3.70
C ILE A 135 -13.90 1.16 5.00
N THR A 136 -14.50 2.01 5.85
CA THR A 136 -15.16 1.57 7.09
C THR A 136 -16.31 0.60 6.81
N SER A 137 -17.09 0.82 5.75
CA SER A 137 -18.16 -0.11 5.36
C SER A 137 -17.62 -1.48 4.92
N LEU A 138 -16.48 -1.51 4.22
CA LEU A 138 -15.80 -2.75 3.83
C LEU A 138 -15.26 -3.52 5.05
N VAL A 139 -14.79 -2.82 6.09
CA VAL A 139 -14.40 -3.45 7.36
C VAL A 139 -15.63 -4.01 8.08
N ASN A 140 -16.72 -3.28 8.13
CA ASN A 140 -17.96 -3.72 8.79
C ASN A 140 -18.56 -4.95 8.11
N SER A 141 -18.48 -5.04 6.78
CA SER A 141 -18.92 -6.21 6.01
C SER A 141 -17.97 -7.41 6.08
N GLY A 142 -16.75 -7.24 6.64
CA GLY A 142 -15.72 -8.27 6.67
C GLY A 142 -14.91 -8.41 5.37
N THR A 143 -15.11 -7.53 4.40
CA THR A 143 -14.34 -7.51 3.14
C THR A 143 -12.89 -7.05 3.35
N LEU A 144 -12.68 -6.16 4.33
CA LEU A 144 -11.37 -5.76 4.83
C LEU A 144 -11.23 -6.21 6.29
N ASP A 145 -10.09 -6.80 6.62
CA ASP A 145 -9.77 -7.21 7.99
C ASP A 145 -8.48 -6.53 8.48
N PRO A 146 -8.60 -5.46 9.30
CA PRO A 146 -7.46 -4.78 9.90
C PRO A 146 -6.95 -5.42 11.18
N SER A 147 -7.47 -6.56 11.63
CA SER A 147 -7.14 -7.17 12.93
C SER A 147 -5.65 -7.52 13.08
N GLY A 148 -4.95 -7.78 11.97
CA GLY A 148 -3.51 -7.99 11.93
C GLY A 148 -2.67 -6.73 12.14
N GLY A 149 -3.27 -5.54 12.16
CA GLY A 149 -2.61 -4.26 12.45
C GLY A 149 -1.70 -3.72 11.35
N SER A 150 -1.67 -4.33 10.16
CA SER A 150 -0.75 -3.95 9.07
C SER A 150 -1.45 -3.84 7.71
N LEU A 151 -2.78 -3.63 7.68
CA LEU A 151 -3.54 -3.49 6.43
C LEU A 151 -3.33 -2.11 5.82
N TYR A 152 -2.80 -2.09 4.58
CA TYR A 152 -2.67 -0.89 3.74
C TYR A 152 -3.57 -1.01 2.52
N VAL A 153 -4.40 0.01 2.30
CA VAL A 153 -5.42 0.08 1.23
C VAL A 153 -5.10 1.26 0.31
N PRO A 154 -4.27 1.09 -0.73
CA PRO A 154 -4.08 2.13 -1.73
C PRO A 154 -5.34 2.29 -2.58
N VAL A 155 -5.88 3.51 -2.64
CA VAL A 155 -7.12 3.85 -3.36
C VAL A 155 -6.79 4.53 -4.67
N HIS A 156 -7.13 3.91 -5.78
CA HIS A 156 -6.89 4.42 -7.14
C HIS A 156 -8.17 4.95 -7.77
N PHE A 157 -8.08 6.11 -8.42
CA PHE A 157 -9.23 6.81 -8.99
C PHE A 157 -9.21 6.77 -10.53
N ALA A 158 -10.39 7.00 -11.13
CA ALA A 158 -10.53 7.11 -12.57
C ALA A 158 -9.97 8.45 -13.10
N PRO A 159 -9.59 8.53 -14.40
CA PRO A 159 -9.23 9.80 -15.03
C PRO A 159 -10.32 10.86 -14.86
N GLY A 160 -9.92 12.08 -14.53
CA GLY A 160 -10.84 13.21 -14.37
C GLY A 160 -11.58 13.27 -13.02
N VAL A 161 -11.32 12.34 -12.10
CA VAL A 161 -11.78 12.47 -10.72
C VAL A 161 -10.83 13.40 -9.95
N THR A 162 -11.40 14.44 -9.35
CA THR A 162 -10.70 15.31 -8.39
C THR A 162 -10.97 14.79 -6.97
N ILE A 163 -9.94 14.63 -6.18
CA ILE A 163 -10.11 14.25 -4.76
C ILE A 163 -9.98 15.50 -3.91
N SER A 164 -10.99 15.77 -3.09
CA SER A 164 -10.98 16.88 -2.15
C SER A 164 -10.63 16.37 -0.76
N GLU A 165 -9.49 16.83 -0.24
CA GLU A 165 -9.11 16.56 1.14
C GLU A 165 -9.98 17.41 2.06
N ASP A 166 -10.82 16.77 2.86
CA ASP A 166 -11.77 17.37 3.79
C ASP A 166 -11.65 16.82 5.23
N SER A 167 -10.52 16.16 5.54
CA SER A 167 -10.22 15.63 6.87
C SER A 167 -9.48 16.64 7.77
N GLY A 168 -9.13 17.81 7.25
CA GLY A 168 -8.50 18.89 8.02
C GLY A 168 -6.98 18.96 7.87
N LEU A 169 -6.39 18.20 6.94
CA LEU A 169 -4.94 18.27 6.66
C LEU A 169 -4.54 19.55 5.91
N GLY A 170 -5.51 20.25 5.32
CA GLY A 170 -5.25 21.49 4.59
C GLY A 170 -4.63 21.31 3.21
N LEU A 171 -4.66 20.09 2.64
CA LEU A 171 -4.06 19.78 1.35
C LEU A 171 -4.88 20.28 0.16
N GLY A 172 -6.17 20.60 0.35
CA GLY A 172 -7.07 21.02 -0.72
C GLY A 172 -7.35 19.90 -1.73
N ASN A 173 -7.37 20.24 -3.01
CA ASN A 173 -7.72 19.29 -4.07
C ASN A 173 -6.48 18.61 -4.65
N SER A 174 -6.65 17.34 -5.02
CA SER A 174 -5.64 16.56 -5.75
C SER A 174 -5.17 17.27 -7.02
N CYS A 175 -3.94 17.02 -7.41
CA CYS A 175 -3.34 17.53 -8.64
C CYS A 175 -3.14 19.07 -8.70
N THR A 176 -3.48 19.78 -7.62
CA THR A 176 -3.18 21.22 -7.48
C THR A 176 -1.76 21.40 -6.94
N SER A 177 -1.48 20.84 -5.77
CA SER A 177 -0.18 20.92 -5.09
C SER A 177 0.41 19.56 -4.74
N TRP A 178 -0.38 18.50 -4.73
CA TRP A 178 0.02 17.15 -4.38
C TRP A 178 -0.45 16.11 -5.40
N CYS A 179 0.29 15.02 -5.48
CA CYS A 179 0.06 13.90 -6.40
C CYS A 179 -0.52 12.68 -5.68
N ALA A 180 -0.18 12.46 -4.43
CA ALA A 180 -0.75 11.47 -3.53
C ALA A 180 -0.46 11.83 -2.08
N TYR A 181 -1.06 11.09 -1.16
CA TYR A 181 -0.68 11.06 0.25
C TYR A 181 -1.21 9.76 0.89
N HIS A 182 -0.62 9.38 2.02
CA HIS A 182 -1.17 8.30 2.85
C HIS A 182 -1.72 8.85 4.16
N TYR A 183 -2.63 8.09 4.76
CA TYR A 183 -3.22 8.41 6.06
C TYR A 183 -3.82 7.16 6.70
N SER A 184 -4.52 7.33 7.83
CA SER A 184 -5.17 6.24 8.53
C SER A 184 -6.60 6.56 8.90
N VAL A 185 -7.42 5.53 9.06
CA VAL A 185 -8.78 5.62 9.60
C VAL A 185 -8.98 4.56 10.68
N ASN A 186 -9.47 5.01 11.84
CA ASN A 186 -9.82 4.10 12.93
C ASN A 186 -11.22 3.53 12.70
N THR A 187 -11.32 2.20 12.71
CA THR A 187 -12.57 1.47 12.53
C THR A 187 -12.91 0.68 13.78
N SER A 188 -14.13 0.11 13.82
CA SER A 188 -14.55 -0.75 14.94
C SER A 188 -13.70 -2.02 15.13
N LYS A 189 -12.89 -2.41 14.11
CA LYS A 189 -12.04 -3.60 14.14
C LYS A 189 -10.54 -3.29 14.13
N GLY A 190 -10.15 -2.02 14.17
CA GLY A 190 -8.76 -1.57 14.15
C GLY A 190 -8.47 -0.51 13.10
N TRP A 191 -7.21 -0.11 13.02
CA TRP A 191 -6.74 0.89 12.08
C TRP A 191 -6.61 0.31 10.67
N VAL A 192 -7.09 1.04 9.67
CA VAL A 192 -6.80 0.82 8.26
C VAL A 192 -5.94 1.98 7.80
N TYR A 193 -4.78 1.67 7.26
CA TYR A 193 -3.89 2.64 6.62
C TYR A 193 -4.23 2.70 5.14
N TYR A 194 -4.29 3.88 4.56
CA TYR A 194 -4.70 4.04 3.17
C TYR A 194 -3.85 5.07 2.43
N GLY A 195 -3.77 4.91 1.12
CA GLY A 195 -3.17 5.90 0.23
C GLY A 195 -4.22 6.47 -0.73
N ILE A 196 -4.12 7.73 -1.07
CA ILE A 196 -4.98 8.41 -2.04
C ILE A 196 -4.17 8.68 -3.30
N HIS A 197 -4.54 8.00 -4.40
CA HIS A 197 -3.80 8.02 -5.66
C HIS A 197 -4.68 8.51 -6.82
N PRO A 198 -4.69 9.83 -7.11
CA PRO A 198 -5.30 10.37 -8.34
C PRO A 198 -4.69 9.73 -9.58
N GLU A 199 -5.45 9.70 -10.67
CA GLU A 199 -4.94 9.19 -11.94
C GLU A 199 -4.04 10.26 -12.65
N MET A 200 -2.93 9.82 -13.25
CA MET A 200 -1.84 10.68 -13.73
C MET A 200 -1.89 10.98 -15.24
N SER A 201 -2.93 10.53 -15.98
CA SER A 201 -3.02 10.80 -17.43
C SER A 201 -3.85 12.03 -17.77
N SER A 202 -4.52 12.64 -16.78
CA SER A 202 -5.48 13.72 -17.01
C SER A 202 -5.41 14.82 -15.95
N GLY A 203 -5.99 15.96 -16.26
CA GLY A 203 -6.08 17.09 -15.34
C GLY A 203 -4.71 17.61 -14.88
N GLY A 204 -4.67 18.17 -13.69
CA GLY A 204 -3.47 18.75 -13.09
C GLY A 204 -2.36 17.75 -12.78
N CYS A 205 -2.68 16.47 -12.57
CA CYS A 205 -1.69 15.43 -12.34
C CYS A 205 -0.98 14.93 -13.60
N ALA A 206 -1.45 15.27 -14.81
CA ALA A 206 -0.78 14.91 -16.06
C ALA A 206 0.60 15.57 -16.22
N SER A 207 0.92 16.55 -15.38
CA SER A 207 2.23 17.20 -15.32
C SER A 207 2.64 17.45 -13.87
N GLY A 208 3.95 17.38 -13.61
CA GLY A 208 4.51 17.66 -12.28
C GLY A 208 4.38 16.51 -11.25
N CYS A 209 3.79 15.37 -11.64
CA CYS A 209 3.75 14.15 -10.83
C CYS A 209 4.62 13.02 -11.40
N GLY A 210 5.59 13.39 -12.24
CA GLY A 210 6.52 12.47 -12.88
C GLY A 210 6.64 12.76 -14.38
N SER A 211 7.65 12.16 -15.03
CA SER A 211 7.99 12.35 -16.44
C SER A 211 7.88 11.07 -17.30
N ALA A 212 7.46 9.95 -16.68
CA ALA A 212 7.24 8.67 -17.35
C ALA A 212 5.80 8.57 -17.91
N SER A 213 5.37 7.37 -18.33
CA SER A 213 3.96 7.14 -18.65
C SER A 213 3.08 7.31 -17.42
N ALA A 214 1.78 7.61 -17.62
CA ALA A 214 0.85 7.80 -16.51
C ALA A 214 0.81 6.61 -15.54
N PHE A 215 0.84 5.38 -16.05
CA PHE A 215 0.91 4.19 -15.21
C PHE A 215 2.19 4.18 -14.38
N GLN A 216 3.35 4.43 -15.01
CA GLN A 216 4.63 4.42 -14.30
C GLN A 216 4.74 5.58 -13.30
N ASN A 217 4.17 6.74 -13.60
CA ASN A 217 4.10 7.85 -12.64
C ASN A 217 3.24 7.46 -11.42
N ASN A 218 2.08 6.83 -11.64
CA ASN A 218 1.28 6.29 -10.54
C ASN A 218 2.03 5.23 -9.72
N CYS A 219 2.81 4.35 -10.35
CA CYS A 219 3.64 3.38 -9.63
C CYS A 219 4.69 4.08 -8.76
N ALA A 220 5.37 5.12 -9.29
CA ALA A 220 6.35 5.89 -8.54
C ALA A 220 5.72 6.57 -7.31
N VAL A 221 4.58 7.23 -7.50
CA VAL A 221 3.83 7.91 -6.44
C VAL A 221 3.29 6.87 -5.42
N ALA A 222 2.74 5.76 -5.90
CA ALA A 222 2.22 4.70 -5.04
C ALA A 222 3.31 4.00 -4.21
N SER A 223 4.54 3.92 -4.75
CA SER A 223 5.68 3.38 -4.00
C SER A 223 6.15 4.31 -2.89
N HIS A 224 6.06 5.62 -3.08
CA HIS A 224 6.34 6.62 -2.06
C HIS A 224 5.40 6.41 -0.86
N GLU A 225 4.10 6.48 -1.09
CA GLU A 225 3.08 6.32 -0.04
C GLU A 225 3.13 4.95 0.65
N LEU A 226 3.47 3.89 -0.10
CA LEU A 226 3.64 2.56 0.47
C LEU A 226 4.83 2.51 1.43
N ALA A 227 5.97 3.08 1.06
CA ALA A 227 7.15 3.07 1.91
C ALA A 227 6.93 3.90 3.18
N GLU A 228 6.27 5.04 3.07
CA GLU A 228 5.91 5.89 4.20
C GLU A 228 4.89 5.23 5.10
N ALA A 229 3.79 4.69 4.55
CA ALA A 229 2.83 3.93 5.34
C ALA A 229 3.47 2.76 6.11
N VAL A 230 4.54 2.15 5.57
CA VAL A 230 5.27 1.07 6.26
C VAL A 230 6.12 1.61 7.41
N THR A 231 6.71 2.79 7.26
CA THR A 231 7.68 3.35 8.21
C THR A 231 7.08 4.41 9.16
N ASP A 232 5.95 5.01 8.81
CA ASP A 232 5.23 6.01 9.62
C ASP A 232 3.73 6.05 9.26
N PRO A 233 2.94 5.02 9.61
CA PRO A 233 1.60 4.79 9.05
C PRO A 233 0.49 5.69 9.58
N ASP A 234 0.70 6.46 10.64
CA ASP A 234 -0.39 7.14 11.35
C ASP A 234 -0.13 8.61 11.71
N GLN A 235 -1.16 9.21 12.32
CA GLN A 235 -1.11 10.54 12.89
C GLN A 235 -1.37 10.50 14.42
N PRO A 236 -0.62 11.24 15.23
CA PRO A 236 0.51 12.09 14.82
C PRO A 236 1.68 11.23 14.32
N GLN A 237 2.41 11.73 13.32
CA GLN A 237 3.55 11.05 12.72
C GLN A 237 4.64 10.77 13.76
N THR A 238 4.75 9.53 14.17
CA THR A 238 5.60 9.09 15.28
C THR A 238 6.46 7.88 14.92
N GLY A 239 6.39 7.40 13.69
CA GLY A 239 7.27 6.37 13.14
C GLY A 239 8.67 6.90 12.85
N TRP A 240 9.17 6.69 11.66
CA TRP A 240 10.46 7.20 11.20
C TRP A 240 10.31 8.53 10.46
N ILE A 241 10.72 9.61 11.07
CA ILE A 241 10.52 10.96 10.58
C ILE A 241 11.78 11.81 10.73
N ASN A 242 11.99 12.74 9.80
CA ASN A 242 12.94 13.84 9.91
C ASN A 242 12.18 15.15 10.14
N ASN A 243 12.54 15.89 11.14
CA ASN A 243 11.93 17.18 11.44
C ASN A 243 12.91 18.33 11.14
N PRO A 244 12.63 19.24 10.16
CA PRO A 244 11.33 19.46 9.49
C PRO A 244 11.16 18.70 8.17
N GLY A 245 12.08 17.81 7.78
CA GLY A 245 12.24 17.32 6.41
C GLY A 245 11.15 16.41 5.87
N GLY A 246 10.47 15.64 6.70
CA GLY A 246 9.46 14.68 6.26
C GLY A 246 9.82 13.22 6.51
N GLU A 247 9.24 12.33 5.75
CA GLU A 247 9.33 10.89 5.85
C GLU A 247 10.34 10.29 4.86
N ILE A 248 10.37 8.97 4.76
CA ILE A 248 11.35 8.23 3.93
C ILE A 248 11.25 8.59 2.44
N GLY A 249 10.04 8.81 1.93
CA GLY A 249 9.79 9.21 0.54
C GLY A 249 9.96 10.70 0.32
N ASP A 250 9.49 11.55 1.26
CA ASP A 250 9.55 13.01 1.19
C ASP A 250 10.94 13.55 0.95
N LEU A 251 11.96 12.97 1.63
CA LEU A 251 13.36 13.34 1.46
C LEU A 251 13.87 13.06 0.05
N CYS A 252 13.19 12.22 -0.71
CA CYS A 252 13.53 11.82 -2.08
C CYS A 252 12.47 12.21 -3.10
N ASN A 253 11.56 13.11 -2.77
CA ASN A 253 10.40 13.46 -3.60
C ASN A 253 10.83 13.74 -5.05
N GLY A 254 10.14 13.12 -6.02
CA GLY A 254 10.40 13.27 -7.44
C GLY A 254 11.62 12.51 -7.99
N GLN A 255 12.42 11.84 -7.17
CA GLN A 255 13.58 11.05 -7.62
C GLN A 255 13.17 9.62 -7.97
N SER A 256 12.95 9.33 -9.25
CA SER A 256 12.56 8.01 -9.70
C SER A 256 13.73 7.04 -9.87
N ALA A 257 13.41 5.75 -9.78
CA ALA A 257 14.25 4.60 -10.11
C ALA A 257 13.36 3.51 -10.72
N THR A 258 13.97 2.40 -11.13
CA THR A 258 13.23 1.24 -11.64
C THR A 258 13.67 -0.04 -10.93
N PHE A 259 12.77 -1.02 -10.87
CA PHE A 259 13.11 -2.39 -10.48
C PHE A 259 12.37 -3.40 -11.36
N CYS A 260 12.86 -4.63 -11.39
CA CYS A 260 12.19 -5.73 -12.05
C CYS A 260 11.39 -6.53 -11.01
N GLY A 261 10.08 -6.61 -11.18
CA GLY A 261 9.24 -7.48 -10.37
C GLY A 261 9.55 -8.96 -10.61
N ALA A 262 9.14 -9.82 -9.70
CA ALA A 262 9.21 -11.27 -9.86
C ALA A 262 8.39 -11.76 -11.07
N ASP A 263 7.44 -10.98 -11.55
CA ASP A 263 6.66 -11.17 -12.77
C ASP A 263 7.45 -10.86 -14.07
N GLY A 264 8.70 -10.41 -13.96
CA GLY A 264 9.57 -10.06 -15.07
C GLY A 264 9.27 -8.71 -15.72
N TYR A 265 8.37 -7.91 -15.19
CA TYR A 265 8.11 -6.56 -15.67
C TYR A 265 8.93 -5.50 -14.92
N GLN A 266 9.28 -4.44 -15.65
CA GLN A 266 9.91 -3.26 -15.08
C GLN A 266 8.85 -2.27 -14.58
N TYR A 267 9.01 -1.83 -13.34
CA TYR A 267 8.19 -0.79 -12.71
C TYR A 267 9.04 0.42 -12.36
N THR A 268 8.45 1.61 -12.48
CA THR A 268 9.05 2.83 -11.96
C THR A 268 8.60 3.03 -10.51
N VAL A 269 9.54 3.30 -9.63
CA VAL A 269 9.32 3.59 -8.21
C VAL A 269 10.07 4.85 -7.83
N GLN A 270 9.67 5.47 -6.72
CA GLN A 270 10.48 6.53 -6.13
C GLN A 270 11.64 5.92 -5.35
N LYS A 271 12.81 6.58 -5.38
CA LYS A 271 13.90 6.29 -4.44
C LYS A 271 13.44 6.60 -3.02
N GLN A 272 13.99 5.89 -2.06
CA GLN A 272 13.71 6.08 -0.65
C GLN A 272 14.96 6.55 0.08
N TRP A 273 14.79 7.40 1.08
CA TRP A 273 15.93 7.83 1.89
C TRP A 273 16.57 6.63 2.61
N SER A 274 17.88 6.64 2.69
CA SER A 274 18.64 5.66 3.46
C SER A 274 19.53 6.39 4.46
N ASN A 275 19.24 6.20 5.74
CA ASN A 275 20.09 6.69 6.81
C ASN A 275 21.51 6.13 6.72
N LYS A 276 21.64 4.84 6.35
CA LYS A 276 22.94 4.18 6.19
C LYS A 276 23.78 4.78 5.08
N LYS A 277 23.13 5.15 3.96
CA LYS A 277 23.82 5.75 2.80
C LYS A 277 23.89 7.26 2.87
N ASN A 278 23.11 7.88 3.76
CA ASN A 278 22.87 9.31 3.83
C ASN A 278 22.52 9.93 2.46
N SER A 279 21.65 9.23 1.73
CA SER A 279 21.20 9.61 0.39
C SER A 279 19.97 8.82 -0.05
N CYS A 280 19.32 9.28 -1.12
CA CYS A 280 18.22 8.56 -1.76
C CYS A 280 18.71 7.27 -2.44
N ALA A 281 18.18 6.14 -2.01
CA ALA A 281 18.54 4.80 -2.48
C ALA A 281 17.50 4.28 -3.47
N ALA A 282 17.98 3.65 -4.56
CA ALA A 282 17.19 2.87 -5.49
C ALA A 282 17.09 1.41 -5.04
N PRO A 283 16.03 0.67 -5.44
CA PRO A 283 16.01 -0.78 -5.32
C PRO A 283 17.23 -1.42 -6.00
N SER A 284 17.67 -2.57 -5.48
CA SER A 284 18.73 -3.32 -6.14
C SER A 284 18.23 -3.88 -7.47
N THR A 285 19.02 -3.78 -8.52
CA THR A 285 18.77 -4.41 -9.83
C THR A 285 19.58 -5.69 -10.02
N SER A 286 20.37 -6.07 -9.01
CA SER A 286 21.28 -7.21 -9.08
C SER A 286 20.50 -8.53 -9.22
N GLY A 287 20.86 -9.31 -10.24
CA GLY A 287 20.35 -10.68 -10.43
C GLY A 287 18.93 -10.77 -11.02
N GLN A 288 18.34 -9.67 -11.49
CA GLN A 288 17.02 -9.70 -12.13
C GLN A 288 17.06 -9.21 -13.58
N SER A 289 16.16 -9.78 -14.38
CA SER A 289 15.94 -9.40 -15.78
C SER A 289 14.48 -9.00 -15.95
N CYS A 290 14.24 -7.83 -16.53
CA CYS A 290 12.92 -7.40 -16.94
C CYS A 290 12.55 -8.01 -18.30
N ALA A 291 12.49 -9.34 -18.36
CA ALA A 291 12.30 -10.09 -19.61
C ALA A 291 10.99 -9.74 -20.32
N ASN A 292 9.97 -9.30 -19.58
CA ASN A 292 8.65 -8.93 -20.10
C ASN A 292 8.55 -7.42 -20.46
N GLY A 293 9.66 -6.67 -20.35
CA GLY A 293 9.70 -5.25 -20.67
C GLY A 293 9.08 -4.35 -19.59
N VAL A 294 8.66 -3.15 -19.99
CA VAL A 294 8.09 -2.15 -19.08
C VAL A 294 6.59 -2.42 -18.87
N ALA A 295 6.16 -2.48 -17.61
CA ALA A 295 4.75 -2.66 -17.28
C ALA A 295 3.91 -1.46 -17.73
N THR A 296 2.71 -1.73 -18.25
CA THR A 296 1.80 -0.70 -18.77
C THR A 296 0.50 -0.59 -17.97
N GLY A 297 0.28 -1.47 -17.00
CA GLY A 297 -0.91 -1.49 -16.16
C GLY A 297 -2.20 -1.78 -16.92
N GLY A 298 -2.11 -2.44 -18.07
CA GLY A 298 -3.31 -2.84 -18.82
C GLY A 298 -4.28 -3.60 -17.92
N LYS A 299 -5.57 -3.25 -17.95
CA LYS A 299 -6.60 -4.11 -17.34
C LYS A 299 -6.44 -5.48 -17.98
N PRO A 300 -6.50 -6.58 -17.20
CA PRO A 300 -6.66 -7.88 -17.79
C PRO A 300 -7.93 -7.79 -18.68
N SER A 301 -7.75 -7.83 -19.99
CA SER A 301 -8.87 -8.08 -20.89
C SER A 301 -9.47 -9.38 -20.38
N GLY A 302 -10.80 -9.45 -20.14
CA GLY A 302 -11.47 -10.62 -19.55
C GLY A 302 -11.34 -11.91 -20.34
N SER A 303 -10.14 -12.22 -20.78
CA SER A 303 -9.69 -13.46 -21.39
C SER A 303 -8.65 -14.06 -20.44
N THR A 304 -9.04 -15.08 -19.75
CA THR A 304 -8.20 -16.02 -19.03
C THR A 304 -7.11 -16.57 -19.97
N THR A 305 -5.96 -15.93 -19.97
CA THR A 305 -4.73 -16.60 -20.38
C THR A 305 -3.71 -16.33 -19.29
N THR A 306 -3.81 -17.11 -18.24
CA THR A 306 -2.79 -17.18 -17.20
C THR A 306 -1.58 -17.86 -17.82
N THR A 307 -0.61 -17.07 -18.27
CA THR A 307 0.73 -17.61 -18.54
C THR A 307 1.39 -17.82 -17.19
N THR A 308 1.19 -18.98 -16.61
CA THR A 308 1.88 -19.42 -15.40
C THR A 308 3.34 -19.70 -15.81
N THR A 309 4.22 -18.72 -15.66
CA THR A 309 5.66 -18.98 -15.71
C THR A 309 6.05 -19.66 -14.40
N THR A 310 6.08 -20.99 -14.44
CA THR A 310 6.60 -21.79 -13.33
C THR A 310 8.09 -21.50 -13.21
N VAL A 311 8.49 -20.68 -12.25
CA VAL A 311 9.89 -20.57 -11.87
C VAL A 311 10.31 -21.89 -11.25
N LYS A 312 11.02 -22.70 -12.02
CA LYS A 312 11.63 -23.95 -11.56
C LYS A 312 12.83 -23.59 -10.68
N VAL A 313 12.59 -23.48 -9.38
CA VAL A 313 13.69 -23.43 -8.41
C VAL A 313 14.28 -24.83 -8.33
N THR A 314 15.43 -25.03 -8.94
CA THR A 314 16.20 -26.27 -8.82
C THR A 314 16.89 -26.26 -7.47
N VAL A 315 16.23 -26.81 -6.45
CA VAL A 315 16.88 -27.14 -5.19
C VAL A 315 17.59 -28.47 -5.40
N ALA A 316 18.92 -28.45 -5.29
CA ALA A 316 19.71 -29.68 -5.25
C ALA A 316 19.38 -30.43 -3.96
N THR A 317 18.57 -31.47 -4.06
CA THR A 317 18.21 -32.32 -2.92
C THR A 317 19.21 -33.45 -2.85
N THR A 318 20.00 -33.45 -1.79
CA THR A 318 20.79 -34.65 -1.38
C THR A 318 19.82 -35.67 -0.84
N THR A 319 19.69 -36.78 -1.55
CA THR A 319 18.78 -37.88 -1.24
C THR A 319 19.31 -38.68 -0.05
N THR A 320 18.67 -38.59 1.10
CA THR A 320 18.82 -39.60 2.16
C THR A 320 17.54 -40.44 2.18
N THR A 321 17.67 -41.65 1.69
CA THR A 321 16.58 -42.64 1.62
C THR A 321 16.27 -43.16 3.01
N THR A 322 15.09 -42.78 3.56
CA THR A 322 14.52 -43.48 4.73
C THR A 322 13.13 -43.98 4.37
N THR A 323 12.99 -45.25 4.15
CA THR A 323 11.74 -45.95 3.91
C THR A 323 10.86 -45.90 5.15
N LYS A 324 9.73 -45.16 5.11
CA LYS A 324 8.64 -45.28 6.07
C LYS A 324 7.38 -45.76 5.35
N LYS A 325 6.90 -46.91 5.82
CA LYS A 325 5.70 -47.65 5.44
C LYS A 325 4.48 -46.72 5.48
N ALA A 326 3.78 -46.60 4.35
CA ALA A 326 2.52 -45.90 4.24
C ALA A 326 1.41 -46.68 4.92
N THR A 327 0.79 -46.06 5.92
CA THR A 327 -0.49 -46.54 6.46
C THR A 327 -1.59 -45.88 5.61
N THR A 328 -2.29 -46.64 4.81
CA THR A 328 -3.46 -46.23 4.05
C THR A 328 -4.60 -45.93 5.00
N THR A 329 -4.86 -44.63 5.24
CA THR A 329 -6.15 -44.19 5.81
C THR A 329 -7.10 -43.99 4.65
N ALA A 330 -8.27 -44.61 4.71
CA ALA A 330 -9.33 -44.52 3.68
C ALA A 330 -9.68 -43.04 3.42
N ALA A 331 -9.55 -42.61 2.17
CA ALA A 331 -9.94 -41.28 1.74
C ALA A 331 -11.46 -41.14 1.89
N THR A 332 -11.89 -40.28 2.82
CA THR A 332 -13.30 -39.89 2.94
C THR A 332 -13.61 -39.01 1.73
N SER A 333 -14.48 -39.46 0.82
CA SER A 333 -14.90 -38.64 -0.33
C SER A 333 -15.58 -37.34 0.12
N CYS A 334 -15.31 -36.25 -0.58
CA CYS A 334 -16.00 -34.97 -0.31
C CYS A 334 -17.50 -35.10 -0.56
N ALA A 335 -18.32 -34.35 0.19
CA ALA A 335 -19.78 -34.42 0.15
C ALA A 335 -20.36 -34.01 -1.23
N HIS A 336 -19.65 -33.12 -1.95
CA HIS A 336 -19.98 -32.71 -3.32
C HIS A 336 -18.70 -32.27 -4.06
N SER A 337 -18.83 -31.93 -5.35
CA SER A 337 -17.72 -31.42 -6.17
C SER A 337 -17.19 -30.09 -5.60
N VAL A 338 -15.87 -29.92 -5.60
CA VAL A 338 -15.21 -28.64 -5.25
C VAL A 338 -15.60 -27.50 -6.19
N CYS A 339 -16.07 -27.83 -7.40
CA CYS A 339 -16.50 -26.87 -8.43
C CYS A 339 -17.98 -26.48 -8.32
N THR A 340 -18.67 -26.89 -7.28
CA THR A 340 -20.11 -26.62 -7.10
C THR A 340 -20.32 -26.02 -5.71
N ALA A 341 -20.95 -24.83 -5.65
CA ALA A 341 -21.35 -24.25 -4.38
C ALA A 341 -22.39 -25.12 -3.66
N GLY A 342 -22.29 -25.23 -2.34
CA GLY A 342 -23.17 -26.09 -1.56
C GLY A 342 -22.87 -26.06 -0.05
N ALA A 343 -23.17 -27.16 0.62
CA ALA A 343 -22.82 -27.33 2.03
C ALA A 343 -21.29 -27.27 2.23
N LEU A 344 -20.83 -26.96 3.44
CA LEU A 344 -19.40 -26.96 3.77
C LEU A 344 -18.73 -28.29 3.38
N LEU A 345 -17.52 -28.22 2.84
CA LEU A 345 -16.66 -29.36 2.63
C LEU A 345 -15.68 -29.50 3.79
N LYS A 346 -15.48 -30.73 4.27
CA LYS A 346 -14.57 -30.95 5.39
C LYS A 346 -13.11 -31.00 4.93
N SER A 347 -12.24 -30.26 5.58
CA SER A 347 -10.79 -30.37 5.39
C SER A 347 -10.35 -31.82 5.55
N GLY A 348 -9.52 -32.31 4.63
CA GLY A 348 -9.05 -33.70 4.57
C GLY A 348 -9.87 -34.62 3.66
N CYS A 349 -11.05 -34.19 3.12
CA CYS A 349 -11.80 -35.01 2.14
C CYS A 349 -11.10 -35.06 0.77
N SER A 350 -10.33 -34.00 0.41
CA SER A 350 -9.38 -34.01 -0.70
C SER A 350 -8.22 -33.08 -0.39
N ALA A 351 -7.11 -33.21 -1.12
CA ALA A 351 -5.99 -32.31 -1.02
C ALA A 351 -6.38 -30.87 -1.41
N CYS A 352 -7.24 -30.73 -2.41
CA CYS A 352 -7.77 -29.44 -2.87
C CYS A 352 -8.62 -28.76 -1.79
N VAL A 353 -9.59 -29.46 -1.20
CA VAL A 353 -10.40 -28.90 -0.12
C VAL A 353 -9.53 -28.49 1.05
N THR A 354 -8.51 -29.28 1.41
CA THR A 354 -7.58 -28.92 2.47
C THR A 354 -6.80 -27.64 2.15
N ALA A 355 -6.37 -27.46 0.91
CA ALA A 355 -5.67 -26.24 0.48
C ALA A 355 -6.56 -24.99 0.57
N VAL A 356 -7.81 -25.09 0.08
CA VAL A 356 -8.80 -24.01 0.18
C VAL A 356 -9.15 -23.72 1.66
N CYS A 357 -9.42 -24.75 2.48
CA CYS A 357 -9.71 -24.56 3.91
C CYS A 357 -8.59 -23.89 4.70
N ASN A 358 -7.34 -24.12 4.30
CA ASN A 358 -6.17 -23.49 4.95
C ASN A 358 -6.03 -22.01 4.56
N ALA A 359 -6.50 -21.65 3.36
CA ALA A 359 -6.48 -20.29 2.86
C ALA A 359 -7.73 -19.49 3.27
N ASP A 360 -8.90 -20.12 3.16
CA ASP A 360 -10.18 -19.60 3.62
C ASP A 360 -10.90 -20.63 4.50
N SER A 361 -10.83 -20.41 5.81
CA SER A 361 -11.48 -21.29 6.80
C SER A 361 -13.00 -21.26 6.73
N TYR A 362 -13.60 -20.20 6.18
CA TYR A 362 -15.06 -20.07 6.01
C TYR A 362 -15.64 -21.21 5.17
N CYS A 363 -14.93 -21.60 4.09
CA CYS A 363 -15.32 -22.67 3.17
C CYS A 363 -15.55 -24.02 3.84
N CYS A 364 -14.90 -24.22 5.00
CA CYS A 364 -14.92 -25.50 5.72
C CYS A 364 -15.63 -25.43 7.09
N SER A 365 -16.03 -24.20 7.50
CA SER A 365 -16.75 -23.98 8.76
C SER A 365 -18.22 -23.57 8.56
N ASN A 366 -18.56 -22.95 7.42
CA ASN A 366 -19.89 -22.39 7.16
C ASN A 366 -20.54 -22.96 5.92
N SER A 367 -20.03 -22.65 4.71
CA SER A 367 -20.55 -23.13 3.44
C SER A 367 -19.47 -23.11 2.37
N TRP A 368 -19.59 -24.00 1.39
CA TRP A 368 -18.76 -23.96 0.19
C TRP A 368 -19.48 -23.12 -0.86
N ASP A 369 -19.30 -21.80 -0.78
CA ASP A 369 -20.01 -20.84 -1.64
C ASP A 369 -19.28 -20.56 -2.96
N SER A 370 -19.75 -19.59 -3.73
CA SER A 370 -19.14 -19.23 -5.02
C SER A 370 -17.73 -18.65 -4.88
N ILE A 371 -17.37 -18.11 -3.72
CA ILE A 371 -16.01 -17.62 -3.43
C ILE A 371 -15.09 -18.80 -3.27
N CYS A 372 -15.50 -19.80 -2.47
CA CYS A 372 -14.76 -21.05 -2.28
C CYS A 372 -14.52 -21.79 -3.61
N VAL A 373 -15.55 -21.85 -4.48
CA VAL A 373 -15.41 -22.40 -5.83
C VAL A 373 -14.41 -21.59 -6.67
N GLY A 374 -14.42 -20.27 -6.56
CA GLY A 374 -13.45 -19.39 -7.23
C GLY A 374 -12.01 -19.61 -6.77
N GLU A 375 -11.83 -19.98 -5.50
CA GLU A 375 -10.52 -20.26 -4.90
C GLU A 375 -9.94 -21.63 -5.29
N VAL A 376 -10.76 -22.56 -5.74
CA VAL A 376 -10.31 -23.90 -6.17
C VAL A 376 -9.21 -23.81 -7.23
N ASN A 377 -9.39 -22.95 -8.24
CA ASN A 377 -8.37 -22.78 -9.27
C ASN A 377 -7.09 -22.13 -8.74
N THR A 378 -7.20 -21.32 -7.70
CA THR A 378 -6.06 -20.64 -7.05
C THR A 378 -5.23 -21.61 -6.23
N TYR A 379 -5.87 -22.46 -5.43
CA TYR A 379 -5.19 -23.31 -4.45
C TYR A 379 -5.04 -24.77 -4.87
N CYS A 380 -5.78 -25.22 -5.87
CA CYS A 380 -5.76 -26.60 -6.33
C CYS A 380 -5.13 -26.79 -7.73
N GLY A 381 -4.87 -25.68 -8.41
CA GLY A 381 -4.33 -25.67 -9.77
C GLY A 381 -5.34 -25.23 -10.82
N ALA A 382 -4.87 -24.45 -11.79
CA ALA A 382 -5.70 -23.92 -12.86
C ALA A 382 -6.36 -25.05 -13.66
N GLY A 383 -7.67 -24.90 -13.91
CA GLY A 383 -8.46 -25.91 -14.65
C GLY A 383 -9.01 -27.03 -13.76
N THR A 384 -8.95 -26.93 -12.45
CA THR A 384 -9.62 -27.87 -11.53
C THR A 384 -11.13 -27.66 -11.58
N CYS A 385 -11.56 -26.43 -11.76
CA CYS A 385 -12.91 -25.99 -12.06
C CYS A 385 -12.90 -25.09 -13.29
#